data_1286acf22e08121a126998ec365193f4
#
_entry.id   1286acf22e08121a126998ec365193f4
#
_cell.length_a   1.000
_cell.length_b   1.000
_cell.length_c   1.000
_cell.angle_alpha   90.00
_cell.angle_beta   90.00
_cell.angle_gamma   90.00
#
_symmetry.space_group_name_H-M   'P 1'
#
loop_
_entity.id
_entity.type
_entity.pdbx_description
1 polymer ?
#
loop_
_entity_poly.entity_id
_entity_poly.type
_entity_poly.pdbx_seq_one_letter_code
_entity_poly.pdbx_strand_id
1 'polypeptide(L)'
;FGSGGDLRNHHAGALLLKPKTVAILESRLGRQLADLVARHGGRPMLAPALAEVPDVDGATIARLVGGLEARPPKAVIFQTGVGTQALFAATDSLGITSKLLRLLASCVVVARGPKPTGALRSREVRIDRSAKEPYTTVEVLESLQDLSFQGECVAVQRYGETNVELAKALRAKGAEVVEIPTYRWALPENTGPLEALIEALERAQVDAAVFTSASQAHNLFALARKLGREGPLAANLSRTLVASIGPVCSVALREHGVKIALEAKPPKLGPLVAALDRALSA
;
A
#
# COMPACT_ATOMS: atom_id res chain seq x y z
N PHE A 1 -45.35 47.07 -17.33
CA PHE A 1 -43.98 47.04 -17.84
C PHE A 1 -43.10 46.47 -16.76
N GLY A 2 -42.79 45.23 -16.78
CA GLY A 2 -41.93 44.56 -15.82
C GLY A 2 -41.31 43.38 -16.50
N SER A 3 -40.05 43.50 -16.81
CA SER A 3 -39.21 42.44 -17.38
C SER A 3 -38.85 41.44 -16.26
N GLY A 4 -39.35 40.24 -16.37
CA GLY A 4 -38.89 39.09 -15.58
C GLY A 4 -37.48 38.69 -15.96
N GLY A 5 -36.58 38.81 -15.02
CA GLY A 5 -35.24 38.25 -15.11
C GLY A 5 -35.27 36.74 -14.86
N ASP A 6 -34.97 36.00 -15.90
CA ASP A 6 -34.80 34.56 -15.85
C ASP A 6 -33.53 34.18 -15.10
N LEU A 7 -33.68 33.82 -13.85
CA LEU A 7 -32.61 33.19 -13.08
C LEU A 7 -32.52 31.71 -13.46
N ARG A 8 -31.89 31.44 -14.58
CA ARG A 8 -31.50 30.09 -14.94
C ARG A 8 -30.40 29.58 -14.03
N ASN A 9 -30.81 28.70 -13.18
CA ASN A 9 -30.00 27.81 -12.40
C ASN A 9 -28.90 27.16 -13.23
N HIS A 10 -27.69 27.61 -13.06
CA HIS A 10 -26.50 26.85 -13.46
C HIS A 10 -26.15 25.81 -12.37
N HIS A 11 -26.99 24.78 -12.26
CA HIS A 11 -26.65 23.55 -11.58
C HIS A 11 -26.43 22.46 -12.63
N ALA A 12 -25.42 22.63 -13.43
CA ALA A 12 -24.96 21.58 -14.33
C ALA A 12 -23.59 21.05 -13.87
N GLY A 13 -23.53 20.57 -12.63
CA GLY A 13 -22.55 19.55 -12.28
C GLY A 13 -23.10 18.21 -12.78
N ALA A 14 -22.84 17.86 -14.04
CA ALA A 14 -23.25 16.58 -14.56
C ALA A 14 -22.62 15.47 -13.72
N LEU A 15 -23.44 14.64 -13.09
CA LEU A 15 -23.04 13.40 -12.45
C LEU A 15 -22.51 12.46 -13.53
N LEU A 16 -21.22 12.29 -13.61
CA LEU A 16 -20.54 11.68 -14.75
C LEU A 16 -20.37 10.16 -14.62
N LEU A 17 -20.29 9.62 -13.39
CA LEU A 17 -20.24 8.17 -13.15
C LEU A 17 -21.61 7.46 -13.18
N LYS A 18 -22.57 8.02 -13.86
CA LYS A 18 -23.97 7.54 -13.91
C LYS A 18 -24.07 6.05 -14.16
N PRO A 19 -24.91 5.44 -13.45
CA PRO A 19 -24.92 4.40 -12.41
C PRO A 19 -23.91 3.29 -12.71
N LYS A 20 -22.66 3.65 -13.01
CA LYS A 20 -21.56 2.71 -13.27
C LYS A 20 -21.15 2.02 -11.99
N THR A 21 -20.99 0.71 -12.03
CA THR A 21 -20.52 -0.07 -10.89
C THR A 21 -18.99 -0.08 -10.86
N VAL A 22 -18.44 0.43 -9.76
CA VAL A 22 -17.02 0.57 -9.54
C VAL A 22 -16.60 -0.34 -8.38
N ALA A 23 -15.83 -1.37 -8.67
CA ALA A 23 -15.27 -2.26 -7.66
C ALA A 23 -14.09 -1.61 -6.97
N ILE A 24 -14.06 -1.69 -5.64
CA ILE A 24 -13.05 -1.08 -4.78
C ILE A 24 -12.42 -2.18 -3.92
N LEU A 25 -11.14 -2.44 -4.14
CA LEU A 25 -10.39 -3.47 -3.43
C LEU A 25 -9.63 -2.92 -2.22
N GLU A 26 -9.69 -1.60 -2.01
CA GLU A 26 -9.11 -0.91 -0.85
C GLU A 26 -9.82 -1.32 0.45
N SER A 27 -9.06 -1.55 1.51
CA SER A 27 -9.58 -1.94 2.82
C SER A 27 -9.69 -0.76 3.77
N ARG A 28 -8.59 -0.10 4.11
CA ARG A 28 -8.55 0.98 5.10
C ARG A 28 -9.31 2.23 4.65
N LEU A 29 -9.09 2.65 3.42
CA LEU A 29 -9.69 3.84 2.83
C LEU A 29 -10.88 3.49 1.94
N GLY A 30 -11.37 2.26 2.03
CA GLY A 30 -12.46 1.76 1.18
C GLY A 30 -13.72 2.61 1.26
N ARG A 31 -14.13 3.01 2.46
CA ARG A 31 -15.29 3.89 2.66
C ARG A 31 -15.09 5.27 2.07
N GLN A 32 -13.91 5.88 2.26
CA GLN A 32 -13.59 7.19 1.68
C GLN A 32 -13.61 7.13 0.15
N LEU A 33 -13.05 6.08 -0.43
CA LEU A 33 -13.04 5.87 -1.86
C LEU A 33 -14.47 5.60 -2.39
N ALA A 34 -15.26 4.81 -1.66
CA ALA A 34 -16.68 4.60 -1.98
C ALA A 34 -17.49 5.90 -1.95
N ASP A 35 -17.27 6.76 -0.96
CA ASP A 35 -17.91 8.06 -0.87
C ASP A 35 -17.53 8.97 -2.03
N LEU A 36 -16.26 8.96 -2.45
CA LEU A 36 -15.80 9.70 -3.63
C LEU A 36 -16.48 9.19 -4.90
N VAL A 37 -16.55 7.89 -5.10
CA VAL A 37 -17.25 7.28 -6.25
C VAL A 37 -18.73 7.66 -6.25
N ALA A 38 -19.39 7.58 -5.08
CA ALA A 38 -20.81 7.94 -4.97
C ALA A 38 -21.07 9.42 -5.25
N ARG A 39 -20.19 10.33 -4.80
CA ARG A 39 -20.28 11.77 -5.09
C ARG A 39 -20.20 12.06 -6.59
N HIS A 40 -19.47 11.25 -7.34
CA HIS A 40 -19.42 11.33 -8.80
C HIS A 40 -20.57 10.58 -9.51
N GLY A 41 -21.54 10.08 -8.74
CA GLY A 41 -22.72 9.40 -9.26
C GLY A 41 -22.54 7.92 -9.58
N GLY A 42 -21.39 7.33 -9.25
CA GLY A 42 -21.11 5.91 -9.41
C GLY A 42 -21.72 5.06 -8.30
N ARG A 43 -21.79 3.77 -8.54
CA ARG A 43 -22.21 2.76 -7.57
C ARG A 43 -20.98 2.02 -7.04
N PRO A 44 -20.50 2.27 -5.81
CA PRO A 44 -19.38 1.57 -5.26
C PRO A 44 -19.74 0.12 -4.91
N MET A 45 -18.84 -0.81 -5.25
CA MET A 45 -18.89 -2.21 -4.84
C MET A 45 -17.63 -2.50 -4.01
N LEU A 46 -17.77 -2.57 -2.70
CA LEU A 46 -16.66 -2.83 -1.80
C LEU A 46 -16.29 -4.31 -1.79
N ALA A 47 -15.08 -4.62 -2.18
CA ALA A 47 -14.51 -5.95 -2.18
C ALA A 47 -13.09 -5.93 -1.61
N PRO A 48 -12.93 -5.68 -0.29
CA PRO A 48 -11.62 -5.55 0.32
C PRO A 48 -10.78 -6.81 0.10
N ALA A 49 -9.58 -6.62 -0.43
CA ALA A 49 -8.68 -7.71 -0.79
C ALA A 49 -7.54 -7.92 0.22
N LEU A 50 -7.41 -7.04 1.22
CA LEU A 50 -6.33 -7.07 2.20
C LEU A 50 -6.86 -7.04 3.61
N ALA A 51 -6.26 -7.88 4.47
CA ALA A 51 -6.26 -7.70 5.91
C ALA A 51 -4.83 -7.57 6.40
N GLU A 52 -4.59 -6.65 7.34
CA GLU A 52 -3.32 -6.59 8.04
C GLU A 52 -3.33 -7.63 9.14
N VAL A 53 -2.41 -8.57 9.06
CA VAL A 53 -2.26 -9.63 10.05
C VAL A 53 -0.92 -9.41 10.75
N PRO A 54 -0.88 -9.40 12.09
CA PRO A 54 0.37 -9.39 12.80
C PRO A 54 1.24 -10.57 12.33
N ASP A 55 2.48 -10.25 11.97
CA ASP A 55 3.51 -11.23 11.59
C ASP A 55 4.65 -11.13 12.60
N VAL A 56 4.26 -11.01 13.86
CA VAL A 56 5.17 -10.79 14.97
C VAL A 56 5.11 -12.02 15.88
N ASP A 57 6.12 -12.86 15.74
CA ASP A 57 6.42 -13.86 16.75
C ASP A 57 7.34 -13.23 17.79
N GLY A 58 6.91 -13.21 19.04
CA GLY A 58 7.67 -12.61 20.15
C GLY A 58 9.08 -13.18 20.30
N ALA A 59 9.24 -14.49 20.14
CA ALA A 59 10.55 -15.14 20.18
C ALA A 59 11.46 -14.68 19.04
N THR A 60 10.91 -14.50 17.85
CA THR A 60 11.64 -13.98 16.68
C THR A 60 12.09 -12.53 16.91
N ILE A 61 11.20 -11.68 17.39
CA ILE A 61 11.55 -10.27 17.69
C ILE A 61 12.60 -10.19 18.79
N ALA A 62 12.47 -10.97 19.86
CA ALA A 62 13.46 -10.99 20.94
C ALA A 62 14.86 -11.41 20.44
N ARG A 63 14.93 -12.43 19.59
CA ARG A 63 16.19 -12.87 18.97
C ARG A 63 16.79 -11.82 18.03
N LEU A 64 15.95 -11.20 17.19
CA LEU A 64 16.39 -10.16 16.26
C LEU A 64 16.94 -8.94 17.00
N VAL A 65 16.20 -8.42 17.97
CA VAL A 65 16.62 -7.25 18.77
C VAL A 65 17.90 -7.57 19.56
N GLY A 66 17.96 -8.74 20.20
CA GLY A 66 19.15 -9.17 20.92
C GLY A 66 20.36 -9.34 20.01
N GLY A 67 20.20 -9.96 18.85
CA GLY A 67 21.27 -10.14 17.87
C GLY A 67 21.77 -8.82 17.28
N LEU A 68 20.88 -7.91 16.97
CA LEU A 68 21.21 -6.59 16.46
C LEU A 68 21.82 -5.68 17.53
N GLU A 69 21.43 -5.83 18.80
CA GLU A 69 22.07 -5.13 19.91
C GLU A 69 23.52 -5.61 20.12
N ALA A 70 23.75 -6.91 20.00
CA ALA A 70 25.09 -7.50 20.14
C ALA A 70 26.02 -7.15 18.97
N ARG A 71 25.47 -7.04 17.77
CA ARG A 71 26.18 -6.62 16.55
C ARG A 71 25.37 -5.52 15.86
N PRO A 72 25.53 -4.26 16.28
CA PRO A 72 24.73 -3.16 15.80
C PRO A 72 24.79 -3.00 14.28
N PRO A 73 23.63 -2.82 13.62
CA PRO A 73 23.60 -2.55 12.20
C PRO A 73 24.13 -1.15 11.90
N LYS A 74 24.62 -0.95 10.70
CA LYS A 74 24.97 0.38 10.19
C LYS A 74 23.76 1.31 10.16
N ALA A 75 22.63 0.77 9.72
CA ALA A 75 21.38 1.50 9.62
C ALA A 75 20.18 0.60 9.93
N VAL A 76 19.12 1.22 10.43
CA VAL A 76 17.77 0.62 10.51
C VAL A 76 16.80 1.48 9.68
N ILE A 77 16.13 0.85 8.75
CA ILE A 77 15.20 1.52 7.83
C ILE A 77 13.76 1.19 8.22
N PHE A 78 13.00 2.22 8.58
CA PHE A 78 11.59 2.13 8.90
C PHE A 78 10.75 2.55 7.68
N GLN A 79 9.94 1.64 7.16
CA GLN A 79 9.19 1.84 5.94
C GLN A 79 7.76 2.36 6.18
N THR A 80 7.13 1.99 7.31
CA THR A 80 5.74 2.39 7.61
C THR A 80 5.53 2.76 9.05
N GLY A 81 4.57 3.65 9.29
CA GLY A 81 4.16 4.01 10.66
C GLY A 81 3.54 2.83 11.39
N VAL A 82 2.70 2.05 10.72
CA VAL A 82 2.04 0.86 11.31
C VAL A 82 3.06 -0.19 11.71
N GLY A 83 4.01 -0.50 10.82
CA GLY A 83 5.08 -1.45 11.13
C GLY A 83 6.01 -0.97 12.25
N THR A 84 6.31 0.33 12.29
CA THR A 84 7.08 0.93 13.39
C THR A 84 6.34 0.79 14.71
N GLN A 85 5.05 1.14 14.76
CA GLN A 85 4.22 0.98 15.95
C GLN A 85 4.11 -0.48 16.39
N ALA A 86 3.94 -1.42 15.45
CA ALA A 86 3.86 -2.85 15.73
C ALA A 86 5.16 -3.39 16.37
N LEU A 87 6.33 -2.95 15.88
CA LEU A 87 7.60 -3.32 16.47
C LEU A 87 7.72 -2.83 17.92
N PHE A 88 7.40 -1.57 18.18
CA PHE A 88 7.42 -1.03 19.54
C PHE A 88 6.41 -1.70 20.46
N ALA A 89 5.20 -1.97 19.99
CA ALA A 89 4.21 -2.72 20.77
C ALA A 89 4.70 -4.13 21.12
N ALA A 90 5.36 -4.83 20.21
CA ALA A 90 5.94 -6.14 20.46
C ALA A 90 7.05 -6.07 21.50
N THR A 91 7.98 -5.11 21.39
CA THR A 91 9.05 -4.94 22.36
C THR A 91 8.56 -4.47 23.73
N ASP A 92 7.49 -3.65 23.78
CA ASP A 92 6.83 -3.29 25.03
C ASP A 92 6.24 -4.54 25.72
N SER A 93 5.53 -5.38 25.00
CA SER A 93 4.96 -6.63 25.53
C SER A 93 6.02 -7.61 26.03
N LEU A 94 7.19 -7.62 25.40
CA LEU A 94 8.34 -8.46 25.78
C LEU A 94 9.21 -7.84 26.88
N GLY A 95 8.96 -6.58 27.26
CA GLY A 95 9.78 -5.85 28.22
C GLY A 95 11.20 -5.52 27.73
N ILE A 96 11.39 -5.42 26.41
CA ILE A 96 12.72 -5.18 25.79
C ILE A 96 12.81 -3.89 24.98
N THR A 97 11.86 -2.98 25.12
CA THR A 97 11.89 -1.69 24.40
C THR A 97 13.16 -0.89 24.70
N SER A 98 13.71 -0.97 25.92
CA SER A 98 14.98 -0.33 26.25
C SER A 98 16.16 -0.87 25.41
N LYS A 99 16.16 -2.16 25.08
CA LYS A 99 17.17 -2.76 24.17
C LYS A 99 17.01 -2.22 22.75
N LEU A 100 15.77 -2.12 22.26
CA LEU A 100 15.50 -1.52 20.95
C LEU A 100 15.96 -0.06 20.91
N LEU A 101 15.67 0.72 21.93
CA LEU A 101 16.09 2.14 21.98
C LEU A 101 17.62 2.28 22.01
N ARG A 102 18.34 1.42 22.75
CA ARG A 102 19.83 1.40 22.74
C ARG A 102 20.36 1.05 21.35
N LEU A 103 19.77 0.05 20.71
CA LEU A 103 20.09 -0.33 19.33
C LEU A 103 19.94 0.87 18.38
N LEU A 104 18.79 1.55 18.43
CA LEU A 104 18.52 2.69 17.57
C LEU A 104 19.42 3.90 17.89
N ALA A 105 19.88 4.05 19.12
CA ALA A 105 20.84 5.09 19.48
C ALA A 105 22.25 4.84 18.91
N SER A 106 22.58 3.59 18.57
CA SER A 106 23.92 3.18 18.09
C SER A 106 24.04 3.09 16.57
N CYS A 107 23.00 3.34 15.82
CA CYS A 107 22.97 3.19 14.36
C CYS A 107 22.32 4.39 13.67
N VAL A 108 22.41 4.42 12.34
CA VAL A 108 21.69 5.40 11.52
C VAL A 108 20.22 5.01 11.43
N VAL A 109 19.33 5.85 11.90
CA VAL A 109 17.88 5.64 11.83
C VAL A 109 17.33 6.34 10.60
N VAL A 110 16.68 5.57 9.74
CA VAL A 110 16.14 6.03 8.46
C VAL A 110 14.62 5.89 8.45
N ALA A 111 13.92 6.97 8.15
CA ALA A 111 12.48 6.97 7.97
C ALA A 111 12.13 7.20 6.50
N ARG A 112 11.30 6.32 5.93
CA ARG A 112 10.87 6.42 4.54
C ARG A 112 9.96 7.62 4.28
N GLY A 113 9.19 8.05 5.28
CA GLY A 113 8.23 9.14 5.07
C GLY A 113 7.57 9.63 6.37
N PRO A 114 6.52 10.47 6.26
CA PRO A 114 5.90 11.13 7.41
C PRO A 114 5.33 10.18 8.47
N LYS A 115 4.73 9.06 8.06
CA LYS A 115 4.10 8.10 8.99
C LYS A 115 5.11 7.37 9.88
N PRO A 116 6.18 6.75 9.36
CA PRO A 116 7.22 6.21 10.22
C PRO A 116 7.95 7.29 11.03
N THR A 117 8.14 8.49 10.48
CA THR A 117 8.68 9.64 11.21
C THR A 117 7.85 9.96 12.44
N GLY A 118 6.53 10.08 12.31
CA GLY A 118 5.62 10.34 13.42
C GLY A 118 5.67 9.24 14.49
N ALA A 119 5.69 7.97 14.06
CA ALA A 119 5.77 6.83 14.96
C ALA A 119 7.09 6.80 15.76
N LEU A 120 8.21 7.09 15.11
CA LEU A 120 9.52 7.17 15.76
C LEU A 120 9.62 8.35 16.74
N ARG A 121 9.12 9.52 16.34
CA ARG A 121 9.08 10.71 17.20
C ARG A 121 8.25 10.52 18.46
N SER A 122 7.14 9.80 18.35
CA SER A 122 6.31 9.48 19.54
C SER A 122 7.03 8.60 20.56
N ARG A 123 8.12 7.97 20.16
CA ARG A 123 9.03 7.17 21.01
C ARG A 123 10.36 7.88 21.30
N GLU A 124 10.43 9.16 20.99
CA GLU A 124 11.63 9.99 21.20
C GLU A 124 12.88 9.44 20.51
N VAL A 125 12.70 8.74 19.39
CA VAL A 125 13.79 8.21 18.59
C VAL A 125 14.29 9.28 17.62
N ARG A 126 15.62 9.49 17.62
CA ARG A 126 16.32 10.35 16.68
C ARG A 126 16.19 9.78 15.26
N ILE A 127 15.90 10.63 14.29
CA ILE A 127 15.88 10.29 12.88
C ILE A 127 17.07 10.96 12.19
N ASP A 128 17.98 10.15 11.65
CA ASP A 128 19.19 10.65 11.01
C ASP A 128 19.00 10.92 9.53
N ARG A 129 18.16 10.16 8.85
CA ARG A 129 17.89 10.26 7.43
C ARG A 129 16.40 10.11 7.16
N SER A 130 15.91 10.87 6.20
CA SER A 130 14.53 10.78 5.72
C SER A 130 14.51 10.79 4.20
N ALA A 131 13.69 9.93 3.60
CA ALA A 131 13.44 9.99 2.17
C ALA A 131 12.62 11.24 1.84
N LYS A 132 12.88 11.83 0.68
CA LYS A 132 12.10 12.94 0.13
C LYS A 132 10.83 12.43 -0.53
N GLU A 133 9.88 13.34 -0.77
CA GLU A 133 8.70 13.02 -1.59
C GLU A 133 9.18 12.59 -2.99
N PRO A 134 8.65 11.54 -3.61
CA PRO A 134 7.42 10.80 -3.28
C PRO A 134 7.59 9.59 -2.33
N TYR A 135 8.65 9.51 -1.56
CA TYR A 135 8.87 8.50 -0.51
C TYR A 135 8.94 7.06 -1.02
N THR A 136 9.54 6.85 -2.17
CA THR A 136 9.73 5.52 -2.75
C THR A 136 11.07 4.91 -2.31
N THR A 137 11.35 3.70 -2.76
CA THR A 137 12.64 3.05 -2.54
C THR A 137 13.80 3.86 -3.11
N VAL A 138 13.59 4.57 -4.23
CA VAL A 138 14.61 5.43 -4.85
C VAL A 138 15.07 6.51 -3.87
N GLU A 139 14.14 7.24 -3.27
CA GLU A 139 14.46 8.33 -2.33
C GLU A 139 15.06 7.80 -1.01
N VAL A 140 14.66 6.60 -0.58
CA VAL A 140 15.33 5.94 0.56
C VAL A 140 16.79 5.69 0.23
N LEU A 141 17.08 5.11 -0.94
CA LEU A 141 18.45 4.83 -1.38
C LEU A 141 19.27 6.11 -1.60
N GLU A 142 18.67 7.16 -2.14
CA GLU A 142 19.30 8.48 -2.26
C GLU A 142 19.71 9.05 -0.91
N SER A 143 18.88 8.89 0.13
CA SER A 143 19.19 9.35 1.48
C SER A 143 20.39 8.63 2.11
N LEU A 144 20.82 7.51 1.54
CA LEU A 144 21.89 6.64 2.04
C LEU A 144 23.11 6.63 1.11
N GLN A 145 23.13 7.40 0.04
CA GLN A 145 24.14 7.32 -1.03
C GLN A 145 25.57 7.60 -0.55
N ASP A 146 25.74 8.39 0.50
CA ASP A 146 27.03 8.77 1.08
C ASP A 146 27.55 7.73 2.11
N LEU A 147 26.76 6.71 2.45
CA LEU A 147 27.13 5.67 3.41
C LEU A 147 27.72 4.46 2.71
N SER A 148 28.79 3.90 3.31
CA SER A 148 29.33 2.61 2.91
C SER A 148 28.67 1.50 3.72
N PHE A 149 28.25 0.45 3.02
CA PHE A 149 27.64 -0.73 3.63
C PHE A 149 28.47 -2.00 3.48
N GLN A 150 29.66 -1.90 2.92
CA GLN A 150 30.52 -3.06 2.68
C GLN A 150 30.83 -3.82 3.98
N GLY A 151 30.36 -5.05 4.08
CA GLY A 151 30.51 -5.90 5.26
C GLY A 151 29.65 -5.48 6.46
N GLU A 152 28.74 -4.52 6.27
CA GLU A 152 27.85 -3.99 7.31
C GLU A 152 26.48 -4.63 7.26
N CYS A 153 25.82 -4.76 8.40
CA CYS A 153 24.42 -5.14 8.50
C CYS A 153 23.52 -3.93 8.33
N VAL A 154 22.44 -4.09 7.59
CA VAL A 154 21.33 -3.13 7.50
C VAL A 154 20.04 -3.85 7.86
N ALA A 155 19.35 -3.35 8.88
CA ALA A 155 18.05 -3.86 9.28
C ALA A 155 16.93 -3.09 8.57
N VAL A 156 15.96 -3.80 8.05
CA VAL A 156 14.81 -3.22 7.32
C VAL A 156 13.52 -3.68 7.96
N GLN A 157 12.71 -2.75 8.46
CA GLN A 157 11.38 -3.07 8.92
C GLN A 157 10.54 -3.49 7.70
N ARG A 158 10.07 -4.74 7.71
CA ARG A 158 9.31 -5.30 6.59
C ARG A 158 7.91 -4.67 6.52
N TYR A 159 7.53 -4.29 5.31
CA TYR A 159 6.24 -3.71 4.99
C TYR A 159 5.37 -4.75 4.26
N GLY A 160 4.57 -5.50 5.02
CA GLY A 160 3.73 -6.56 4.46
C GLY A 160 4.54 -7.66 3.78
N GLU A 161 5.10 -7.37 2.62
CA GLU A 161 6.02 -8.22 1.88
C GLU A 161 7.44 -7.66 1.92
N THR A 162 8.41 -8.51 1.56
CA THR A 162 9.80 -8.07 1.40
C THR A 162 9.90 -7.01 0.30
N ASN A 163 10.52 -5.87 0.60
CA ASN A 163 10.90 -4.90 -0.42
C ASN A 163 12.14 -5.41 -1.16
N VAL A 164 11.90 -6.20 -2.20
CA VAL A 164 12.95 -6.88 -2.97
C VAL A 164 13.91 -5.88 -3.62
N GLU A 165 13.40 -4.78 -4.15
CA GLU A 165 14.20 -3.71 -4.78
C GLU A 165 15.17 -3.09 -3.78
N LEU A 166 14.69 -2.73 -2.58
CA LEU A 166 15.51 -2.17 -1.52
C LEU A 166 16.57 -3.18 -1.04
N ALA A 167 16.16 -4.41 -0.76
CA ALA A 167 17.07 -5.46 -0.31
C ALA A 167 18.17 -5.75 -1.35
N LYS A 168 17.81 -5.85 -2.62
CA LYS A 168 18.76 -6.06 -3.72
C LYS A 168 19.75 -4.92 -3.85
N ALA A 169 19.28 -3.68 -3.79
CA ALA A 169 20.14 -2.50 -3.88
C ALA A 169 21.11 -2.39 -2.69
N LEU A 170 20.67 -2.69 -1.48
CA LEU A 170 21.52 -2.70 -0.30
C LEU A 170 22.58 -3.81 -0.38
N ARG A 171 22.20 -5.01 -0.80
CA ARG A 171 23.15 -6.12 -1.02
C ARG A 171 24.18 -5.80 -2.11
N ALA A 172 23.77 -5.13 -3.18
CA ALA A 172 24.69 -4.66 -4.23
C ALA A 172 25.74 -3.67 -3.69
N LYS A 173 25.43 -2.97 -2.61
CA LYS A 173 26.36 -2.10 -1.88
C LYS A 173 27.19 -2.84 -0.81
N GLY A 174 27.12 -4.16 -0.77
CA GLY A 174 27.88 -5.00 0.16
C GLY A 174 27.23 -5.21 1.53
N ALA A 175 25.97 -4.79 1.73
CA ALA A 175 25.26 -4.96 2.98
C ALA A 175 24.74 -6.39 3.17
N GLU A 176 24.78 -6.85 4.41
CA GLU A 176 23.95 -7.95 4.89
C GLU A 176 22.59 -7.36 5.31
N VAL A 177 21.51 -7.81 4.67
CA VAL A 177 20.16 -7.29 4.95
C VAL A 177 19.44 -8.22 5.92
N VAL A 178 19.00 -7.68 7.04
CA VAL A 178 18.18 -8.35 8.05
C VAL A 178 16.79 -7.73 8.04
N GLU A 179 15.77 -8.53 7.78
CA GLU A 179 14.39 -8.08 7.85
C GLU A 179 13.83 -8.18 9.26
N ILE A 180 13.12 -7.14 9.70
CA ILE A 180 12.35 -7.13 10.92
C ILE A 180 10.88 -7.31 10.55
N PRO A 181 10.29 -8.50 10.75
CA PRO A 181 8.88 -8.75 10.45
C PRO A 181 8.00 -8.03 11.46
N THR A 182 6.96 -7.36 10.99
CA THR A 182 6.03 -6.64 11.85
C THR A 182 4.58 -6.96 11.55
N TYR A 183 4.21 -7.03 10.30
CA TYR A 183 2.92 -7.49 9.83
C TYR A 183 3.03 -7.95 8.37
N ARG A 184 2.04 -8.66 7.91
CA ARG A 184 1.90 -9.08 6.51
C ARG A 184 0.50 -8.76 5.99
N TRP A 185 0.40 -8.64 4.69
CA TRP A 185 -0.88 -8.60 4.00
C TRP A 185 -1.39 -10.03 3.82
N ALA A 186 -2.62 -10.25 4.20
CA ALA A 186 -3.32 -11.52 4.01
C ALA A 186 -4.68 -11.25 3.39
N LEU A 187 -5.32 -12.31 2.88
CA LEU A 187 -6.73 -12.24 2.55
C LEU A 187 -7.54 -11.92 3.81
N PRO A 188 -8.62 -11.13 3.70
CA PRO A 188 -9.57 -10.96 4.79
C PRO A 188 -10.11 -12.32 5.26
N GLU A 189 -10.47 -12.42 6.53
CA GLU A 189 -11.14 -13.61 7.06
C GLU A 189 -12.45 -13.88 6.31
N ASN A 190 -13.24 -12.83 6.08
CA ASN A 190 -14.41 -12.89 5.23
C ASN A 190 -14.06 -12.55 3.79
N THR A 191 -13.94 -13.55 2.94
CA THR A 191 -13.69 -13.40 1.50
C THR A 191 -14.96 -13.25 0.66
N GLY A 192 -16.14 -13.29 1.30
CA GLY A 192 -17.44 -13.23 0.60
C GLY A 192 -17.57 -12.05 -0.36
N PRO A 193 -17.27 -10.80 0.03
CA PRO A 193 -17.32 -9.66 -0.88
C PRO A 193 -16.35 -9.79 -2.08
N LEU A 194 -15.19 -10.37 -1.87
CA LEU A 194 -14.20 -10.58 -2.94
C LEU A 194 -14.64 -11.70 -3.90
N GLU A 195 -15.24 -12.76 -3.38
CA GLU A 195 -15.86 -13.84 -4.16
C GLU A 195 -17.02 -13.28 -5.00
N ALA A 196 -17.86 -12.42 -4.42
CA ALA A 196 -18.95 -11.75 -5.12
C ALA A 196 -18.42 -10.85 -6.25
N LEU A 197 -17.27 -10.21 -6.07
CA LEU A 197 -16.61 -9.46 -7.13
C LEU A 197 -16.19 -10.37 -8.29
N ILE A 198 -15.59 -11.51 -8.01
CA ILE A 198 -15.18 -12.49 -9.04
C ILE A 198 -16.41 -12.91 -9.87
N GLU A 199 -17.52 -13.23 -9.21
CA GLU A 199 -18.76 -13.59 -9.89
C GLU A 199 -19.33 -12.43 -10.71
N ALA A 200 -19.32 -11.21 -10.17
CA ALA A 200 -19.81 -10.03 -10.89
C ALA A 200 -18.97 -9.73 -12.14
N LEU A 201 -17.65 -9.95 -12.08
CA LEU A 201 -16.76 -9.84 -13.22
C LEU A 201 -17.05 -10.89 -14.30
N GLU A 202 -17.34 -12.12 -13.90
CA GLU A 202 -17.74 -13.19 -14.83
C GLU A 202 -19.06 -12.87 -15.56
N ARG A 203 -19.97 -12.20 -14.86
CA ARG A 203 -21.27 -11.78 -15.41
C ARG A 203 -21.24 -10.42 -16.12
N ALA A 204 -20.08 -9.81 -16.28
CA ALA A 204 -19.89 -8.48 -16.86
C ALA A 204 -20.74 -7.38 -16.17
N GLN A 205 -20.90 -7.46 -14.86
CA GLN A 205 -21.69 -6.52 -14.04
C GLN A 205 -20.84 -5.43 -13.38
N VAL A 206 -19.56 -5.35 -13.70
CA VAL A 206 -18.61 -4.37 -13.18
C VAL A 206 -18.12 -3.50 -14.33
N ASP A 207 -18.25 -2.19 -14.20
CA ASP A 207 -17.81 -1.24 -15.21
C ASP A 207 -16.35 -0.82 -15.02
N ALA A 208 -15.91 -0.71 -13.77
CA ALA A 208 -14.53 -0.36 -13.44
C ALA A 208 -14.05 -1.09 -12.18
N ALA A 209 -12.76 -1.30 -12.07
CA ALA A 209 -12.12 -1.85 -10.90
C ALA A 209 -10.92 -0.99 -10.48
N VAL A 210 -10.86 -0.61 -9.21
CA VAL A 210 -9.85 0.30 -8.67
C VAL A 210 -8.90 -0.47 -7.76
N PHE A 211 -7.63 -0.43 -8.11
CA PHE A 211 -6.54 -1.03 -7.35
C PHE A 211 -5.62 0.05 -6.78
N THR A 212 -5.38 -0.01 -5.48
CA THR A 212 -4.54 0.96 -4.77
C THR A 212 -3.26 0.34 -4.19
N SER A 213 -3.03 -0.96 -4.41
CA SER A 213 -1.78 -1.64 -4.09
C SER A 213 -1.57 -2.89 -4.91
N ALA A 214 -0.30 -3.28 -5.08
CA ALA A 214 0.09 -4.53 -5.72
C ALA A 214 -0.48 -5.75 -4.99
N SER A 215 -0.49 -5.73 -3.67
CA SER A 215 -0.98 -6.84 -2.84
C SER A 215 -2.48 -7.13 -3.06
N GLN A 216 -3.27 -6.14 -3.41
CA GLN A 216 -4.69 -6.34 -3.77
C GLN A 216 -4.82 -7.21 -5.02
N ALA A 217 -4.01 -6.93 -6.04
CA ALA A 217 -3.99 -7.74 -7.26
C ALA A 217 -3.53 -9.18 -6.95
N HIS A 218 -2.44 -9.34 -6.23
CA HIS A 218 -1.93 -10.66 -5.86
C HIS A 218 -2.94 -11.48 -5.06
N ASN A 219 -3.60 -10.86 -4.09
CA ASN A 219 -4.60 -11.54 -3.26
C ASN A 219 -5.88 -11.91 -4.01
N LEU A 220 -6.35 -11.05 -4.92
CA LEU A 220 -7.50 -11.36 -5.76
C LEU A 220 -7.22 -12.60 -6.63
N PHE A 221 -6.06 -12.66 -7.27
CA PHE A 221 -5.68 -13.80 -8.10
C PHE A 221 -5.42 -15.05 -7.28
N ALA A 222 -4.84 -14.92 -6.09
CA ALA A 222 -4.64 -16.05 -5.16
C ALA A 222 -5.97 -16.66 -4.72
N LEU A 223 -6.96 -15.83 -4.38
CA LEU A 223 -8.31 -16.31 -4.06
C LEU A 223 -8.96 -16.99 -5.25
N ALA A 224 -8.90 -16.37 -6.43
CA ALA A 224 -9.44 -16.95 -7.67
C ALA A 224 -8.82 -18.31 -7.98
N ARG A 225 -7.51 -18.46 -7.79
CA ARG A 225 -6.81 -19.74 -7.94
C ARG A 225 -7.33 -20.80 -6.96
N LYS A 226 -7.51 -20.43 -5.70
CA LYS A 226 -8.05 -21.30 -4.66
C LYS A 226 -9.47 -21.77 -4.99
N LEU A 227 -10.25 -20.93 -5.68
CA LEU A 227 -11.61 -21.21 -6.12
C LEU A 227 -11.67 -21.94 -7.48
N GLY A 228 -10.56 -22.14 -8.15
CA GLY A 228 -10.51 -22.70 -9.51
C GLY A 228 -10.99 -21.73 -10.59
N ARG A 229 -10.96 -20.43 -10.35
CA ARG A 229 -11.48 -19.36 -11.22
C ARG A 229 -10.40 -18.39 -11.74
N GLU A 230 -9.14 -18.73 -11.57
CA GLU A 230 -8.03 -17.84 -11.97
C GLU A 230 -7.96 -17.64 -13.50
N GLY A 231 -8.20 -18.70 -14.28
CA GLY A 231 -8.01 -18.69 -15.73
C GLY A 231 -8.72 -17.53 -16.44
N PRO A 232 -10.04 -17.33 -16.25
CA PRO A 232 -10.76 -16.25 -16.93
C PRO A 232 -10.65 -14.88 -16.26
N LEU A 233 -10.08 -14.79 -15.05
CA LEU A 233 -10.12 -13.56 -14.26
C LEU A 233 -9.40 -12.39 -14.94
N ALA A 234 -8.22 -12.61 -15.50
CA ALA A 234 -7.47 -11.57 -16.19
C ALA A 234 -8.24 -10.99 -17.38
N ALA A 235 -8.88 -11.86 -18.18
CA ALA A 235 -9.71 -11.44 -19.31
C ALA A 235 -10.97 -10.71 -18.84
N ASN A 236 -11.61 -11.19 -17.78
CA ASN A 236 -12.80 -10.56 -17.20
C ASN A 236 -12.48 -9.16 -16.65
N LEU A 237 -11.38 -9.00 -15.92
CA LEU A 237 -10.90 -7.69 -15.48
C LEU A 237 -10.56 -6.78 -16.64
N SER A 238 -9.87 -7.28 -17.67
CA SER A 238 -9.44 -6.50 -18.82
C SER A 238 -10.61 -5.97 -19.69
N ARG A 239 -11.81 -6.51 -19.50
CA ARG A 239 -13.05 -5.98 -20.11
C ARG A 239 -13.65 -4.83 -19.33
N THR A 240 -13.24 -4.63 -18.08
CA THR A 240 -13.59 -3.47 -17.26
C THR A 240 -12.58 -2.36 -17.45
N LEU A 241 -12.90 -1.17 -16.97
CA LEU A 241 -11.94 -0.08 -16.88
C LEU A 241 -11.11 -0.28 -15.61
N VAL A 242 -9.92 -0.86 -15.76
CA VAL A 242 -9.00 -1.07 -14.63
C VAL A 242 -8.19 0.19 -14.36
N ALA A 243 -8.34 0.73 -13.15
CA ALA A 243 -7.65 1.92 -12.68
C ALA A 243 -6.62 1.54 -11.61
N SER A 244 -5.38 1.93 -11.83
CA SER A 244 -4.25 1.71 -10.93
C SER A 244 -3.81 3.00 -10.27
N ILE A 245 -3.50 2.93 -8.98
CA ILE A 245 -3.00 4.08 -8.21
C ILE A 245 -1.61 4.54 -8.67
N GLY A 246 -0.80 3.68 -9.21
CA GLY A 246 0.56 4.01 -9.59
C GLY A 246 1.38 2.84 -10.14
N PRO A 247 2.66 3.08 -10.47
CA PRO A 247 3.50 2.14 -11.22
C PRO A 247 3.66 0.75 -10.59
N VAL A 248 3.86 0.68 -9.28
CA VAL A 248 4.05 -0.61 -8.57
C VAL A 248 2.81 -1.49 -8.67
N CYS A 249 1.64 -0.90 -8.48
CA CYS A 249 0.36 -1.57 -8.64
C CYS A 249 0.15 -2.00 -10.11
N SER A 250 0.50 -1.13 -11.06
CA SER A 250 0.38 -1.40 -12.49
C SER A 250 1.24 -2.58 -12.92
N VAL A 251 2.47 -2.67 -12.43
CA VAL A 251 3.36 -3.81 -12.71
C VAL A 251 2.72 -5.12 -12.22
N ALA A 252 2.22 -5.16 -10.99
CA ALA A 252 1.58 -6.34 -10.43
C ALA A 252 0.36 -6.79 -11.25
N LEU A 253 -0.48 -5.85 -11.69
CA LEU A 253 -1.63 -6.15 -12.53
C LEU A 253 -1.20 -6.74 -13.88
N ARG A 254 -0.18 -6.18 -14.52
CA ARG A 254 0.35 -6.69 -15.80
C ARG A 254 0.97 -8.08 -15.65
N GLU A 255 1.65 -8.36 -14.55
CA GLU A 255 2.18 -9.71 -14.25
C GLU A 255 1.08 -10.77 -14.21
N HIS A 256 -0.12 -10.40 -13.79
CA HIS A 256 -1.32 -11.25 -13.84
C HIS A 256 -2.06 -11.22 -15.19
N GLY A 257 -1.53 -10.54 -16.19
CA GLY A 257 -2.13 -10.46 -17.51
C GLY A 257 -3.30 -9.47 -17.63
N VAL A 258 -3.45 -8.56 -16.67
CA VAL A 258 -4.53 -7.56 -16.66
C VAL A 258 -4.13 -6.34 -17.49
N LYS A 259 -5.03 -5.94 -18.39
CA LYS A 259 -4.91 -4.69 -19.15
C LYS A 259 -5.36 -3.51 -18.27
N ILE A 260 -4.49 -2.52 -18.10
CA ILE A 260 -4.76 -1.32 -17.33
C ILE A 260 -5.24 -0.22 -18.26
N ALA A 261 -6.39 0.37 -17.92
CA ALA A 261 -6.95 1.47 -18.69
C ALA A 261 -6.38 2.83 -18.29
N LEU A 262 -6.11 3.03 -16.99
CA LEU A 262 -5.53 4.27 -16.50
C LEU A 262 -4.67 4.05 -15.24
N GLU A 263 -3.70 4.93 -15.09
CA GLU A 263 -2.85 5.04 -13.91
C GLU A 263 -2.94 6.47 -13.38
N ALA A 264 -3.15 6.65 -12.08
CA ALA A 264 -3.26 7.98 -11.50
C ALA A 264 -1.93 8.73 -11.49
N LYS A 265 -1.99 10.02 -11.81
CA LYS A 265 -0.88 10.98 -11.74
C LYS A 265 -1.36 12.30 -11.13
N PRO A 266 -0.91 12.64 -9.92
CA PRO A 266 -0.06 11.87 -9.00
C PRO A 266 -0.77 10.65 -8.40
N PRO A 267 -0.05 9.70 -7.78
CA PRO A 267 -0.62 8.47 -7.22
C PRO A 267 -1.39 8.74 -5.92
N LYS A 268 -2.53 9.37 -6.04
CA LYS A 268 -3.43 9.74 -4.94
C LYS A 268 -4.88 9.38 -5.28
N LEU A 269 -5.72 9.15 -4.27
CA LEU A 269 -7.11 8.72 -4.46
C LEU A 269 -7.96 9.76 -5.22
N GLY A 270 -7.84 11.04 -4.88
CA GLY A 270 -8.59 12.09 -5.56
C GLY A 270 -8.32 12.14 -7.08
N PRO A 271 -7.06 12.28 -7.52
CA PRO A 271 -6.68 12.19 -8.93
C PRO A 271 -7.10 10.88 -9.60
N LEU A 272 -7.03 9.75 -8.89
CA LEU A 272 -7.47 8.46 -9.41
C LEU A 272 -8.96 8.46 -9.75
N VAL A 273 -9.81 8.91 -8.83
CA VAL A 273 -11.27 8.99 -9.04
C VAL A 273 -11.62 10.00 -10.12
N ALA A 274 -10.96 11.15 -10.14
CA ALA A 274 -11.19 12.15 -11.18
C ALA A 274 -10.83 11.63 -12.59
N ALA A 275 -9.73 10.89 -12.72
CA ALA A 275 -9.34 10.26 -13.97
C ALA A 275 -10.32 9.16 -14.38
N LEU A 276 -10.77 8.36 -13.42
CA LEU A 276 -11.78 7.33 -13.64
C LEU A 276 -13.10 7.91 -14.12
N ASP A 277 -13.56 8.98 -13.51
CA ASP A 277 -14.77 9.70 -13.87
C ASP A 277 -14.73 10.19 -15.32
N ARG A 278 -13.64 10.83 -15.72
CA ARG A 278 -13.44 11.26 -17.12
C ARG A 278 -13.47 10.09 -18.10
N ALA A 279 -12.82 8.98 -17.75
CA ALA A 279 -12.73 7.81 -18.61
C ALA A 279 -14.08 7.08 -18.78
N LEU A 280 -14.91 7.03 -17.74
CA LEU A 280 -16.24 6.41 -17.79
C LEU A 280 -17.29 7.30 -18.46
N SER A 281 -16.99 8.58 -18.64
CA SER A 281 -17.91 9.57 -19.26
C SER A 281 -17.63 9.80 -20.74
N ALA A 282 -16.51 9.31 -21.23
CA ALA A 282 -16.13 9.37 -22.64
C ALA A 282 -16.76 8.23 -23.43
#